data_7f6df2d68225406a43757418d6a7c8aa
#
_entry.id   7f6df2d68225406a43757418d6a7c8aa
#
_cell.length_a   1.000
_cell.length_b   1.000
_cell.length_c   1.000
_cell.angle_alpha   90.00
_cell.angle_beta   90.00
_cell.angle_gamma   90.00
#
_symmetry.space_group_name_H-M   'P 1'
#
loop_
_entity.id
_entity.type
_entity.pdbx_description
1 polymer ?
#
loop_
_entity_poly.entity_id
_entity_poly.type
_entity_poly.pdbx_seq_one_letter_code
_entity_poly.pdbx_strand_id
1 'polypeptide(L)'
;MITLEFTDAATMEQQAVQAGLTLPIEQTAVWAKYQNTIDGRTPWGAYVVKQDGAPIAFIALIDYETHGYHYLRSVHGPAWLNKPSAQLEAQVRDLLVEDVRKRDKNVVFLRIDLWDFEGSFPVLSTVPYNETVYVDLTGGDEAVLTRMKKRGRRDVRKALRESPAACADETAQAMADFSEYYEVMVDTANRDGFSPAPMSDYVDMISNLGPDHARVFAARIDGKVVAWSIVTINGDHAVYYYACMRTEIMRQHVPDKLIYVICCALGEQGCTVLDLMGIGNDFAPSLKSLNGFKTKFSESIAQISAGRDIPVKKAFYRSLTLLQSLRRKLRK
;
A
#
# COMPACT_ATOMS: atom_id res chain seq x y z
N MET A 1 28.53 -2.77 14.06
CA MET A 1 28.58 -3.70 12.91
C MET A 1 27.15 -4.00 12.45
N ILE A 2 26.88 -3.97 11.13
CA ILE A 2 25.55 -4.33 10.60
C ILE A 2 25.51 -5.83 10.30
N THR A 3 24.44 -6.49 10.73
CA THR A 3 24.20 -7.93 10.50
C THR A 3 22.76 -8.16 10.05
N LEU A 4 22.54 -9.24 9.28
CA LEU A 4 21.23 -9.70 8.85
C LEU A 4 20.92 -11.01 9.56
N GLU A 5 19.80 -11.07 10.26
CA GLU A 5 19.24 -12.31 10.81
C GLU A 5 18.11 -12.77 9.90
N PHE A 6 18.32 -13.89 9.20
CA PHE A 6 17.28 -14.47 8.34
C PHE A 6 16.29 -15.29 9.18
N THR A 7 15.00 -15.08 8.95
CA THR A 7 13.90 -15.71 9.69
C THR A 7 12.64 -15.81 8.81
N ASP A 8 11.51 -16.14 9.41
CA ASP A 8 10.20 -16.06 8.80
C ASP A 8 9.46 -14.75 9.20
N ALA A 9 8.36 -14.44 8.50
CA ALA A 9 7.62 -13.21 8.72
C ALA A 9 7.01 -13.12 10.13
N ALA A 10 6.56 -14.23 10.72
CA ALA A 10 5.94 -14.22 12.05
C ALA A 10 6.97 -13.93 13.15
N THR A 11 8.14 -14.56 13.07
CA THR A 11 9.24 -14.32 14.02
C THR A 11 9.76 -12.89 13.88
N MET A 12 9.91 -12.37 12.65
CA MET A 12 10.30 -10.98 12.42
C MET A 12 9.28 -10.00 13.00
N GLU A 13 7.98 -10.24 12.78
CA GLU A 13 6.90 -9.41 13.31
C GLU A 13 6.92 -9.34 14.84
N GLN A 14 7.14 -10.47 15.52
CA GLN A 14 7.30 -10.48 16.98
C GLN A 14 8.48 -9.62 17.45
N GLN A 15 9.61 -9.68 16.76
CA GLN A 15 10.76 -8.84 17.07
C GLN A 15 10.51 -7.35 16.80
N ALA A 16 9.73 -7.02 15.75
CA ALA A 16 9.33 -5.65 15.46
C ALA A 16 8.44 -5.07 16.59
N VAL A 17 7.44 -5.85 17.03
CA VAL A 17 6.57 -5.46 18.17
C VAL A 17 7.39 -5.25 19.44
N GLN A 18 8.35 -6.15 19.75
CA GLN A 18 9.25 -6.00 20.90
C GLN A 18 10.13 -4.75 20.80
N ALA A 19 10.49 -4.34 19.59
CA ALA A 19 11.23 -3.11 19.32
C ALA A 19 10.34 -1.85 19.30
N GLY A 20 9.03 -1.98 19.51
CA GLY A 20 8.08 -0.87 19.52
C GLY A 20 7.66 -0.36 18.14
N LEU A 21 7.80 -1.20 17.09
CA LEU A 21 7.42 -0.83 15.72
C LEU A 21 6.14 -1.54 15.30
N THR A 22 5.11 -0.77 14.94
CA THR A 22 3.97 -1.27 14.16
C THR A 22 4.41 -1.38 12.70
N LEU A 23 4.42 -2.60 12.16
CA LEU A 23 4.80 -2.84 10.77
C LEU A 23 3.71 -2.37 9.80
N PRO A 24 4.05 -1.91 8.60
CA PRO A 24 3.10 -1.89 7.49
C PRO A 24 2.48 -3.28 7.30
N ILE A 25 1.21 -3.35 6.94
CA ILE A 25 0.50 -4.64 6.78
C ILE A 25 1.25 -5.58 5.83
N GLU A 26 1.89 -5.04 4.80
CA GLU A 26 2.63 -5.80 3.80
C GLU A 26 3.91 -6.47 4.35
N GLN A 27 4.31 -6.11 5.55
CA GLN A 27 5.47 -6.68 6.24
C GLN A 27 5.08 -7.73 7.30
N THR A 28 3.79 -8.10 7.40
CA THR A 28 3.25 -9.00 8.42
C THR A 28 3.12 -10.46 7.95
N ALA A 29 2.99 -11.36 8.91
CA ALA A 29 2.75 -12.78 8.63
C ALA A 29 1.38 -13.01 7.96
N VAL A 30 0.35 -12.25 8.34
CA VAL A 30 -0.97 -12.36 7.72
C VAL A 30 -0.94 -11.94 6.25
N TRP A 31 -0.17 -10.92 5.91
CA TRP A 31 0.04 -10.54 4.52
C TRP A 31 0.80 -11.60 3.74
N ALA A 32 1.86 -12.18 4.31
CA ALA A 32 2.62 -13.26 3.69
C ALA A 32 1.71 -14.47 3.39
N LYS A 33 0.81 -14.82 4.33
CA LYS A 33 -0.20 -15.86 4.12
C LYS A 33 -1.13 -15.52 2.96
N TYR A 34 -1.66 -14.30 2.91
CA TYR A 34 -2.49 -13.83 1.80
C TYR A 34 -1.74 -13.89 0.46
N GLN A 35 -0.51 -13.40 0.41
CA GLN A 35 0.28 -13.45 -0.83
C GLN A 35 0.49 -14.88 -1.35
N ASN A 36 0.59 -15.86 -0.45
CA ASN A 36 0.73 -17.27 -0.82
C ASN A 36 -0.52 -17.89 -1.48
N THR A 37 -1.67 -17.22 -1.46
CA THR A 37 -2.87 -17.67 -2.19
C THR A 37 -2.91 -17.18 -3.64
N ILE A 38 -2.00 -16.30 -4.03
CA ILE A 38 -1.96 -15.70 -5.36
C ILE A 38 -0.94 -16.45 -6.21
N ASP A 39 -1.37 -16.92 -7.38
CA ASP A 39 -0.50 -17.62 -8.32
C ASP A 39 0.79 -16.86 -8.64
N GLY A 40 1.92 -17.56 -8.59
CA GLY A 40 3.23 -16.98 -8.84
C GLY A 40 3.78 -16.12 -7.69
N ARG A 41 3.20 -16.24 -6.48
CA ARG A 41 3.71 -15.57 -5.27
C ARG A 41 3.90 -16.55 -4.14
N THR A 42 5.06 -16.47 -3.49
CA THR A 42 5.39 -17.34 -2.35
C THR A 42 6.15 -16.55 -1.30
N PRO A 43 5.82 -16.65 0.01
CA PRO A 43 6.66 -16.09 1.06
C PRO A 43 8.07 -16.69 0.96
N TRP A 44 9.07 -15.82 0.74
CA TRP A 44 10.45 -16.28 0.58
C TRP A 44 11.19 -16.32 1.92
N GLY A 45 10.91 -15.39 2.81
CA GLY A 45 11.50 -15.24 4.12
C GLY A 45 11.53 -13.79 4.58
N ALA A 46 12.17 -13.56 5.71
CA ALA A 46 12.28 -12.24 6.30
C ALA A 46 13.67 -12.01 6.90
N TYR A 47 14.00 -10.75 7.15
CA TYR A 47 15.22 -10.37 7.84
C TYR A 47 14.93 -9.39 8.97
N VAL A 48 15.63 -9.59 10.08
CA VAL A 48 15.84 -8.55 11.09
C VAL A 48 17.23 -7.95 10.84
N VAL A 49 17.26 -6.67 10.53
CA VAL A 49 18.52 -5.92 10.35
C VAL A 49 18.95 -5.42 11.72
N LYS A 50 20.16 -5.76 12.13
CA LYS A 50 20.72 -5.38 13.44
C LYS A 50 21.96 -4.52 13.29
N GLN A 51 22.09 -3.53 14.15
CA GLN A 51 23.31 -2.76 14.32
C GLN A 51 23.82 -2.98 15.75
N ASP A 52 25.05 -3.49 15.87
CA ASP A 52 25.69 -3.81 17.16
C ASP A 52 24.80 -4.65 18.07
N GLY A 53 24.07 -5.62 17.45
CA GLY A 53 23.17 -6.56 18.12
C GLY A 53 21.74 -6.05 18.34
N ALA A 54 21.46 -4.76 18.21
CA ALA A 54 20.12 -4.19 18.35
C ALA A 54 19.39 -4.14 17.00
N PRO A 55 18.08 -4.45 16.92
CA PRO A 55 17.29 -4.34 15.71
C PRO A 55 17.14 -2.87 15.27
N ILE A 56 17.27 -2.60 13.98
CA ILE A 56 17.11 -1.26 13.38
C ILE A 56 16.12 -1.23 12.23
N ALA A 57 15.88 -2.37 11.57
CA ALA A 57 14.90 -2.48 10.50
C ALA A 57 14.43 -3.93 10.32
N PHE A 58 13.29 -4.10 9.66
CA PHE A 58 12.60 -5.36 9.41
C PHE A 58 12.17 -5.43 7.96
N ILE A 59 12.32 -6.60 7.31
CA ILE A 59 11.97 -6.76 5.91
C ILE A 59 11.43 -8.16 5.62
N ALA A 60 10.17 -8.25 5.20
CA ALA A 60 9.57 -9.46 4.65
C ALA A 60 9.66 -9.45 3.12
N LEU A 61 9.99 -10.58 2.53
CA LEU A 61 10.20 -10.77 1.11
C LEU A 61 9.23 -11.82 0.57
N ILE A 62 8.53 -11.45 -0.49
CA ILE A 62 7.68 -12.35 -1.27
C ILE A 62 8.40 -12.63 -2.60
N ASP A 63 8.52 -13.89 -2.97
CA ASP A 63 8.98 -14.30 -4.29
C ASP A 63 7.85 -14.13 -5.29
N TYR A 64 8.16 -13.46 -6.38
CA TYR A 64 7.30 -13.26 -7.53
C TYR A 64 7.87 -13.99 -8.73
N GLU A 65 7.17 -15.03 -9.17
CA GLU A 65 7.45 -15.69 -10.43
C GLU A 65 6.65 -15.03 -11.57
N THR A 66 7.34 -14.61 -12.61
CA THR A 66 6.72 -13.98 -13.77
C THR A 66 7.58 -14.17 -15.03
N HIS A 67 6.94 -14.47 -16.16
CA HIS A 67 7.63 -14.59 -17.46
C HIS A 67 8.89 -15.48 -17.42
N GLY A 68 8.91 -16.52 -16.58
CA GLY A 68 10.01 -17.47 -16.44
C GLY A 68 11.22 -16.95 -15.66
N TYR A 69 11.06 -15.91 -14.84
CA TYR A 69 12.08 -15.46 -13.90
C TYR A 69 11.48 -15.10 -12.54
N HIS A 70 12.30 -15.08 -11.50
CA HIS A 70 11.94 -14.78 -10.12
C HIS A 70 12.55 -13.46 -9.66
N TYR A 71 11.79 -12.69 -8.88
CA TYR A 71 12.31 -11.54 -8.16
C TYR A 71 11.65 -11.45 -6.78
N LEU A 72 12.38 -10.94 -5.82
CA LEU A 72 11.84 -10.74 -4.48
C LEU A 72 11.29 -9.32 -4.33
N ARG A 73 10.10 -9.21 -3.77
CA ARG A 73 9.44 -7.94 -3.50
C ARG A 73 9.18 -7.77 -2.01
N SER A 74 9.50 -6.58 -1.51
CA SER A 74 9.07 -6.07 -0.21
C SER A 74 8.34 -4.75 -0.44
N VAL A 75 7.06 -4.70 -0.09
CA VAL A 75 6.26 -3.47 -0.17
C VAL A 75 6.35 -2.77 1.18
N HIS A 76 6.67 -1.47 1.19
CA HIS A 76 6.94 -0.69 2.41
C HIS A 76 8.03 -1.28 3.33
N GLY A 77 8.94 -2.05 2.74
CA GLY A 77 10.10 -2.61 3.42
C GLY A 77 11.42 -2.29 2.71
N PRO A 78 12.51 -2.11 3.48
CA PRO A 78 12.65 -2.30 4.94
C PRO A 78 11.83 -1.30 5.77
N ALA A 79 11.11 -1.82 6.79
CA ALA A 79 10.46 -1.02 7.81
C ALA A 79 11.50 -0.63 8.88
N TRP A 80 11.91 0.62 8.88
CA TRP A 80 12.95 1.14 9.76
C TRP A 80 12.37 1.67 11.08
N LEU A 81 13.04 1.40 12.20
CA LEU A 81 12.72 2.06 13.48
C LEU A 81 12.94 3.58 13.42
N ASN A 82 13.98 4.01 12.71
CA ASN A 82 14.27 5.42 12.42
C ASN A 82 14.73 5.54 10.99
N LYS A 83 14.38 6.66 10.32
CA LYS A 83 14.84 6.92 8.96
C LYS A 83 16.37 6.76 8.86
N PRO A 84 16.88 5.88 7.96
CA PRO A 84 18.31 5.63 7.85
C PRO A 84 19.04 6.80 7.21
N SER A 85 20.35 6.88 7.45
CA SER A 85 21.24 7.65 6.58
C SER A 85 21.42 6.92 5.24
N ALA A 86 21.74 7.66 4.17
CA ALA A 86 22.03 7.07 2.85
C ALA A 86 23.13 5.99 2.93
N GLN A 87 24.18 6.22 3.73
CA GLN A 87 25.27 5.27 3.92
C GLN A 87 24.81 3.98 4.60
N LEU A 88 23.97 4.08 5.66
CA LEU A 88 23.42 2.92 6.36
C LEU A 88 22.51 2.11 5.44
N GLU A 89 21.61 2.78 4.71
CA GLU A 89 20.70 2.14 3.76
C GLU A 89 21.46 1.41 2.66
N ALA A 90 22.51 2.03 2.10
CA ALA A 90 23.38 1.41 1.10
C ALA A 90 24.09 0.16 1.64
N GLN A 91 24.61 0.19 2.88
CA GLN A 91 25.22 -0.98 3.51
C GLN A 91 24.23 -2.14 3.69
N VAL A 92 23.01 -1.84 4.20
CA VAL A 92 21.96 -2.86 4.37
C VAL A 92 21.53 -3.43 3.02
N ARG A 93 21.32 -2.60 2.01
CA ARG A 93 20.99 -3.00 0.65
C ARG A 93 22.04 -3.97 0.07
N ASP A 94 23.31 -3.64 0.21
CA ASP A 94 24.40 -4.43 -0.35
C ASP A 94 24.53 -5.78 0.37
N LEU A 95 24.35 -5.81 1.70
CA LEU A 95 24.29 -7.04 2.49
C LEU A 95 23.09 -7.93 2.09
N LEU A 96 21.89 -7.33 1.89
CA LEU A 96 20.70 -8.07 1.42
C LEU A 96 20.95 -8.71 0.05
N VAL A 97 21.51 -7.96 -0.90
CA VAL A 97 21.84 -8.49 -2.24
C VAL A 97 22.85 -9.65 -2.15
N GLU A 98 23.85 -9.53 -1.30
CA GLU A 98 24.86 -10.57 -1.12
C GLU A 98 24.26 -11.84 -0.51
N ASP A 99 23.46 -11.70 0.55
CA ASP A 99 22.86 -12.84 1.25
C ASP A 99 21.80 -13.54 0.37
N VAL A 100 20.92 -12.79 -0.29
CA VAL A 100 19.93 -13.32 -1.24
C VAL A 100 20.63 -14.09 -2.37
N ARG A 101 21.71 -13.55 -2.95
CA ARG A 101 22.47 -14.22 -4.01
C ARG A 101 23.07 -15.55 -3.55
N LYS A 102 23.46 -15.65 -2.27
CA LYS A 102 23.99 -16.90 -1.69
C LYS A 102 22.89 -17.93 -1.46
N ARG A 103 21.72 -17.48 -0.98
CA ARG A 103 20.57 -18.35 -0.63
C ARG A 103 19.82 -18.85 -1.85
N ASP A 104 19.60 -17.97 -2.83
CA ASP A 104 18.79 -18.29 -4.00
C ASP A 104 19.42 -17.75 -5.29
N LYS A 105 19.91 -18.68 -6.09
CA LYS A 105 20.54 -18.38 -7.39
C LYS A 105 19.51 -18.03 -8.48
N ASN A 106 18.21 -18.24 -8.25
CA ASN A 106 17.18 -17.96 -9.25
C ASN A 106 16.74 -16.50 -9.22
N VAL A 107 16.84 -15.84 -8.08
CA VAL A 107 16.45 -14.43 -7.92
C VAL A 107 17.25 -13.51 -8.84
N VAL A 108 16.53 -12.71 -9.62
CA VAL A 108 17.11 -11.78 -10.60
C VAL A 108 17.36 -10.39 -10.02
N PHE A 109 16.42 -9.87 -9.24
CA PHE A 109 16.53 -8.57 -8.58
C PHE A 109 15.66 -8.54 -7.30
N LEU A 110 15.95 -7.58 -6.44
CA LEU A 110 15.11 -7.19 -5.32
C LEU A 110 14.32 -5.95 -5.71
N ARG A 111 13.04 -5.90 -5.33
CA ARG A 111 12.21 -4.70 -5.37
C ARG A 111 11.83 -4.34 -3.95
N ILE A 112 12.46 -3.32 -3.41
CA ILE A 112 12.28 -2.86 -2.04
C ILE A 112 12.12 -1.34 -2.03
N ASP A 113 11.64 -0.78 -0.93
CA ASP A 113 11.43 0.66 -0.81
C ASP A 113 12.67 1.32 -0.21
N LEU A 114 13.20 2.35 -0.88
CA LEU A 114 14.41 3.07 -0.50
C LEU A 114 14.11 4.55 -0.28
N TRP A 115 14.84 5.16 0.66
CA TRP A 115 14.91 6.61 0.87
C TRP A 115 15.94 7.25 -0.05
N ASP A 116 17.07 6.58 -0.27
CA ASP A 116 18.12 7.00 -1.20
C ASP A 116 18.11 6.11 -2.45
N PHE A 117 18.05 6.72 -3.62
CA PHE A 117 17.92 6.02 -4.89
C PHE A 117 19.25 5.70 -5.55
N GLU A 118 20.38 6.13 -4.97
CA GLU A 118 21.69 5.83 -5.52
C GLU A 118 21.95 4.31 -5.61
N GLY A 119 22.49 3.86 -6.73
CA GLY A 119 22.77 2.44 -6.97
C GLY A 119 21.55 1.55 -7.22
N SER A 120 20.35 2.13 -7.38
CA SER A 120 19.11 1.43 -7.69
C SER A 120 18.52 1.86 -9.04
N PHE A 121 17.49 1.15 -9.51
CA PHE A 121 16.82 1.43 -10.77
C PHE A 121 15.34 1.72 -10.57
N PRO A 122 14.72 2.55 -11.45
CA PRO A 122 13.27 2.73 -11.45
C PRO A 122 12.51 1.43 -11.61
N VAL A 123 11.40 1.28 -10.90
CA VAL A 123 10.50 0.13 -11.03
C VAL A 123 9.89 0.08 -12.41
N LEU A 124 9.85 -1.12 -13.00
CA LEU A 124 9.49 -1.31 -14.40
C LEU A 124 7.97 -1.42 -14.65
N SER A 125 7.19 -1.79 -13.65
CA SER A 125 5.79 -2.23 -13.86
C SER A 125 4.73 -1.56 -12.97
N THR A 126 5.13 -0.79 -11.97
CA THR A 126 4.21 -0.07 -11.06
C THR A 126 4.58 1.41 -11.01
N VAL A 127 3.72 2.22 -10.43
CA VAL A 127 3.99 3.66 -10.19
C VAL A 127 4.37 3.79 -8.70
N PRO A 128 5.67 3.78 -8.37
CA PRO A 128 6.10 4.07 -7.01
C PRO A 128 5.84 5.54 -6.69
N TYR A 129 5.63 5.84 -5.41
CA TYR A 129 5.46 7.20 -4.90
C TYR A 129 6.29 7.37 -3.63
N ASN A 130 6.67 8.59 -3.32
CA ASN A 130 7.50 8.95 -2.16
C ASN A 130 6.83 10.00 -1.27
N GLU A 131 5.57 10.32 -1.53
CA GLU A 131 4.74 11.20 -0.72
C GLU A 131 3.36 10.59 -0.53
N THR A 132 2.83 10.71 0.69
CA THR A 132 1.49 10.28 1.05
C THR A 132 0.79 11.31 1.94
N VAL A 133 -0.51 11.12 2.18
CA VAL A 133 -1.32 11.96 3.06
C VAL A 133 -1.78 11.13 4.25
N TYR A 134 -1.32 11.48 5.45
CA TYR A 134 -1.79 10.89 6.69
C TYR A 134 -2.92 11.74 7.30
N VAL A 135 -4.05 11.11 7.56
CA VAL A 135 -5.15 11.70 8.32
C VAL A 135 -5.03 11.21 9.76
N ASP A 136 -4.82 12.15 10.69
CA ASP A 136 -4.78 11.86 12.12
C ASP A 136 -6.20 11.61 12.63
N LEU A 137 -6.46 10.42 13.17
CA LEU A 137 -7.78 9.95 13.63
C LEU A 137 -8.01 10.17 15.12
N THR A 138 -7.01 10.71 15.86
CA THR A 138 -7.10 10.87 17.31
C THR A 138 -8.07 11.98 17.72
N GLY A 139 -8.63 11.89 18.93
CA GLY A 139 -9.45 12.94 19.55
C GLY A 139 -10.91 13.01 19.10
N GLY A 140 -11.37 12.00 18.33
CA GLY A 140 -12.76 11.87 17.89
C GLY A 140 -13.12 12.70 16.66
N ASP A 141 -14.35 12.53 16.18
CA ASP A 141 -14.85 12.99 14.88
C ASP A 141 -14.66 14.48 14.60
N GLU A 142 -14.99 15.33 15.56
CA GLU A 142 -14.83 16.79 15.42
C GLU A 142 -13.35 17.20 15.36
N ALA A 143 -12.47 16.49 16.05
CA ALA A 143 -11.02 16.74 15.98
C ALA A 143 -10.47 16.36 14.61
N VAL A 144 -10.87 15.20 14.07
CA VAL A 144 -10.54 14.77 12.69
C VAL A 144 -10.99 15.82 11.69
N LEU A 145 -12.25 16.26 11.77
CA LEU A 145 -12.81 17.28 10.87
C LEU A 145 -12.06 18.61 10.98
N THR A 146 -11.70 19.02 12.20
CA THR A 146 -11.01 20.30 12.45
C THR A 146 -9.59 20.32 11.86
N ARG A 147 -8.88 19.19 11.86
CA ARG A 147 -7.53 19.06 11.28
C ARG A 147 -7.47 19.04 9.75
N MET A 148 -8.61 18.80 9.08
CA MET A 148 -8.66 18.90 7.62
C MET A 148 -8.40 20.32 7.13
N LYS A 149 -7.91 20.50 5.91
CA LYS A 149 -7.85 21.82 5.26
C LYS A 149 -9.23 22.47 5.18
N LYS A 150 -9.30 23.80 5.14
CA LYS A 150 -10.55 24.56 5.04
C LYS A 150 -11.50 24.02 3.94
N ARG A 151 -10.93 23.66 2.79
CA ARG A 151 -11.68 23.05 1.67
C ARG A 151 -12.25 21.68 2.06
N GLY A 152 -11.45 20.81 2.67
CA GLY A 152 -11.88 19.48 3.11
C GLY A 152 -13.02 19.55 4.10
N ARG A 153 -12.88 20.38 5.17
CA ARG A 153 -13.97 20.60 6.14
C ARG A 153 -15.28 21.06 5.50
N ARG A 154 -15.18 22.01 4.56
CA ARG A 154 -16.34 22.51 3.83
C ARG A 154 -17.00 21.39 3.00
N ASP A 155 -16.20 20.64 2.25
CA ASP A 155 -16.68 19.61 1.34
C ASP A 155 -17.30 18.44 2.14
N VAL A 156 -16.69 18.01 3.25
CA VAL A 156 -17.25 16.98 4.15
C VAL A 156 -18.54 17.45 4.78
N ARG A 157 -18.60 18.68 5.37
CA ARG A 157 -19.84 19.21 5.95
C ARG A 157 -20.97 19.33 4.92
N LYS A 158 -20.63 19.68 3.68
CA LYS A 158 -21.58 19.69 2.57
C LYS A 158 -22.05 18.26 2.26
N ALA A 159 -21.14 17.32 2.15
CA ALA A 159 -21.46 15.91 1.89
C ALA A 159 -22.38 15.30 2.96
N LEU A 160 -22.14 15.60 4.24
CA LEU A 160 -22.97 15.12 5.35
C LEU A 160 -24.41 15.65 5.29
N ARG A 161 -24.60 16.90 4.80
CA ARG A 161 -25.97 17.51 4.68
C ARG A 161 -26.70 17.13 3.41
N GLU A 162 -25.96 17.01 2.28
CA GLU A 162 -26.57 17.00 0.95
C GLU A 162 -26.44 15.69 0.21
N SER A 163 -25.44 14.84 0.56
CA SER A 163 -25.28 13.56 -0.12
C SER A 163 -26.36 12.56 0.33
N PRO A 164 -27.13 11.98 -0.61
CA PRO A 164 -28.13 10.98 -0.30
C PRO A 164 -27.55 9.63 0.11
N ALA A 165 -26.23 9.45 -0.04
CA ALA A 165 -25.59 8.16 0.20
C ALA A 165 -25.60 7.79 1.69
N ALA A 166 -26.01 6.57 2.01
CA ALA A 166 -25.74 5.90 3.28
C ALA A 166 -24.35 5.25 3.21
N CYS A 167 -23.49 5.53 4.19
CA CYS A 167 -22.14 4.96 4.25
C CYS A 167 -22.02 4.06 5.48
N ALA A 168 -21.47 2.84 5.31
CA ALA A 168 -21.30 1.86 6.38
C ALA A 168 -20.11 0.95 6.13
N ASP A 169 -19.69 0.23 7.18
CA ASP A 169 -18.86 -0.97 7.06
C ASP A 169 -19.74 -2.10 6.52
N GLU A 170 -19.42 -2.59 5.34
CA GLU A 170 -20.11 -3.68 4.66
C GLU A 170 -19.18 -4.90 4.45
N THR A 171 -18.18 -5.08 5.31
CA THR A 171 -17.22 -6.17 5.19
C THR A 171 -17.89 -7.54 5.10
N ALA A 172 -18.87 -7.81 5.95
CA ALA A 172 -19.58 -9.10 5.94
C ALA A 172 -20.37 -9.33 4.65
N GLN A 173 -21.02 -8.28 4.13
CA GLN A 173 -21.79 -8.32 2.87
C GLN A 173 -20.84 -8.53 1.68
N ALA A 174 -19.73 -7.79 1.64
CA ALA A 174 -18.73 -7.89 0.59
C ALA A 174 -18.02 -9.26 0.58
N MET A 175 -17.80 -9.86 1.74
CA MET A 175 -17.28 -11.23 1.85
C MET A 175 -18.28 -12.27 1.38
N ALA A 176 -19.57 -12.05 1.58
CA ALA A 176 -20.62 -12.97 1.12
C ALA A 176 -20.82 -12.90 -0.39
N ASP A 177 -20.83 -11.71 -0.98
CA ASP A 177 -20.95 -11.49 -2.42
C ASP A 177 -20.31 -10.16 -2.82
N PHE A 178 -19.22 -10.21 -3.58
CA PHE A 178 -18.50 -9.03 -4.06
C PHE A 178 -18.97 -8.53 -5.45
N SER A 179 -19.96 -9.17 -6.05
CA SER A 179 -20.36 -8.90 -7.44
C SER A 179 -20.79 -7.45 -7.66
N GLU A 180 -21.65 -6.90 -6.80
CA GLU A 180 -22.11 -5.50 -6.91
C GLU A 180 -20.95 -4.49 -6.72
N TYR A 181 -20.05 -4.79 -5.79
CA TYR A 181 -18.85 -3.96 -5.55
C TYR A 181 -17.90 -3.99 -6.76
N TYR A 182 -17.74 -5.16 -7.39
CA TYR A 182 -16.89 -5.31 -8.56
C TYR A 182 -17.42 -4.53 -9.77
N GLU A 183 -18.73 -4.45 -9.97
CA GLU A 183 -19.33 -3.60 -11.01
C GLU A 183 -18.91 -2.12 -10.88
N VAL A 184 -18.83 -1.60 -9.64
CA VAL A 184 -18.37 -0.21 -9.38
C VAL A 184 -16.89 -0.06 -9.73
N MET A 185 -16.06 -1.08 -9.47
CA MET A 185 -14.66 -1.08 -9.88
C MET A 185 -14.52 -1.09 -11.40
N VAL A 186 -15.31 -1.88 -12.11
CA VAL A 186 -15.31 -1.93 -13.58
C VAL A 186 -15.72 -0.58 -14.18
N ASP A 187 -16.73 0.09 -13.62
CA ASP A 187 -17.14 1.43 -14.07
C ASP A 187 -16.01 2.46 -13.85
N THR A 188 -15.36 2.42 -12.67
CA THR A 188 -14.19 3.25 -12.38
C THR A 188 -13.05 3.00 -13.36
N ALA A 189 -12.73 1.72 -13.63
CA ALA A 189 -11.65 1.32 -14.52
C ALA A 189 -11.89 1.80 -15.97
N ASN A 190 -13.12 1.66 -16.45
CA ASN A 190 -13.52 2.12 -17.78
C ASN A 190 -13.39 3.65 -17.91
N ARG A 191 -13.82 4.40 -16.88
CA ARG A 191 -13.71 5.87 -16.85
C ARG A 191 -12.25 6.32 -16.83
N ASP A 192 -11.43 5.69 -15.99
CA ASP A 192 -10.06 6.16 -15.70
C ASP A 192 -9.01 5.49 -16.62
N GLY A 193 -9.42 4.55 -17.48
CA GLY A 193 -8.57 3.96 -18.53
C GLY A 193 -7.55 2.94 -18.04
N PHE A 194 -7.89 2.15 -17.01
CA PHE A 194 -7.06 1.04 -16.54
C PHE A 194 -7.81 -0.30 -16.57
N SER A 195 -7.10 -1.41 -16.43
CA SER A 195 -7.70 -2.74 -16.27
C SER A 195 -7.75 -3.08 -14.79
N PRO A 196 -8.95 -3.36 -14.23
CA PRO A 196 -9.04 -3.80 -12.84
C PRO A 196 -8.42 -5.19 -12.67
N ALA A 197 -8.00 -5.52 -11.45
CA ALA A 197 -7.67 -6.89 -11.10
C ALA A 197 -8.93 -7.79 -11.24
N PRO A 198 -8.78 -9.09 -11.41
CA PRO A 198 -9.92 -10.02 -11.34
C PRO A 198 -10.67 -9.87 -10.01
N MET A 199 -11.98 -10.11 -10.02
CA MET A 199 -12.81 -10.04 -8.80
C MET A 199 -12.26 -10.92 -7.67
N SER A 200 -11.72 -12.09 -8.01
CA SER A 200 -11.08 -13.01 -7.07
C SER A 200 -9.99 -12.35 -6.23
N ASP A 201 -9.19 -11.46 -6.80
CA ASP A 201 -8.08 -10.82 -6.08
C ASP A 201 -8.59 -9.96 -4.90
N TYR A 202 -9.73 -9.27 -5.07
CA TYR A 202 -10.36 -8.49 -4.00
C TYR A 202 -10.98 -9.41 -2.94
N VAL A 203 -11.70 -10.45 -3.39
CA VAL A 203 -12.32 -11.46 -2.50
C VAL A 203 -11.25 -12.18 -1.69
N ASP A 204 -10.17 -12.63 -2.33
CA ASP A 204 -9.05 -13.31 -1.68
C ASP A 204 -8.35 -12.39 -0.67
N MET A 205 -8.21 -11.11 -1.00
CA MET A 205 -7.63 -10.13 -0.07
C MET A 205 -8.46 -10.00 1.20
N ILE A 206 -9.76 -9.71 1.10
CA ILE A 206 -10.61 -9.49 2.27
C ILE A 206 -10.81 -10.78 3.06
N SER A 207 -10.89 -11.95 2.41
CA SER A 207 -11.09 -13.24 3.06
C SER A 207 -9.84 -13.71 3.81
N ASN A 208 -8.65 -13.58 3.19
CA ASN A 208 -7.41 -14.08 3.80
C ASN A 208 -6.83 -13.13 4.85
N LEU A 209 -7.02 -11.82 4.71
CA LEU A 209 -6.66 -10.86 5.74
C LEU A 209 -7.67 -10.87 6.89
N GLY A 210 -8.94 -11.18 6.61
CA GLY A 210 -10.01 -11.18 7.59
C GLY A 210 -10.42 -9.77 8.06
N PRO A 211 -11.53 -9.66 8.84
CA PRO A 211 -12.09 -8.37 9.24
C PRO A 211 -11.22 -7.56 10.20
N ASP A 212 -10.22 -8.19 10.83
CA ASP A 212 -9.27 -7.49 11.69
C ASP A 212 -8.22 -6.72 10.89
N HIS A 213 -7.93 -7.15 9.64
CA HIS A 213 -6.88 -6.58 8.81
C HIS A 213 -7.37 -6.02 7.47
N ALA A 214 -8.59 -6.34 7.04
CA ALA A 214 -9.19 -5.77 5.82
C ALA A 214 -10.68 -5.53 6.01
N ARG A 215 -11.13 -4.30 5.74
CA ARG A 215 -12.53 -3.90 5.81
C ARG A 215 -12.99 -3.28 4.52
N VAL A 216 -14.26 -3.48 4.20
CA VAL A 216 -14.93 -2.86 3.07
C VAL A 216 -15.93 -1.84 3.58
N PHE A 217 -15.64 -0.57 3.34
CA PHE A 217 -16.60 0.50 3.59
C PHE A 217 -17.31 0.83 2.27
N ALA A 218 -18.62 0.93 2.29
CA ALA A 218 -19.41 1.23 1.11
C ALA A 218 -20.37 2.40 1.32
N ALA A 219 -20.73 3.03 0.22
CA ALA A 219 -21.76 4.05 0.12
C ALA A 219 -22.87 3.55 -0.81
N ARG A 220 -24.12 3.60 -0.33
CA ARG A 220 -25.31 3.20 -1.10
C ARG A 220 -26.24 4.38 -1.33
N ILE A 221 -26.83 4.44 -2.53
CA ILE A 221 -27.96 5.30 -2.88
C ILE A 221 -29.07 4.40 -3.37
N ASP A 222 -30.26 4.53 -2.82
CA ASP A 222 -31.44 3.69 -3.13
C ASP A 222 -31.13 2.19 -3.10
N GLY A 223 -30.35 1.77 -2.09
CA GLY A 223 -29.93 0.38 -1.86
C GLY A 223 -28.78 -0.11 -2.74
N LYS A 224 -28.35 0.65 -3.77
CA LYS A 224 -27.26 0.24 -4.68
C LYS A 224 -25.91 0.77 -4.22
N VAL A 225 -24.87 -0.07 -4.32
CA VAL A 225 -23.47 0.37 -4.08
C VAL A 225 -23.05 1.35 -5.16
N VAL A 226 -22.67 2.57 -4.74
CA VAL A 226 -22.21 3.64 -5.66
C VAL A 226 -20.75 4.01 -5.47
N ALA A 227 -20.17 3.72 -4.30
CA ALA A 227 -18.75 3.85 -4.02
C ALA A 227 -18.35 2.88 -2.92
N TRP A 228 -17.10 2.46 -2.91
CA TRP A 228 -16.55 1.65 -1.83
C TRP A 228 -15.04 1.82 -1.70
N SER A 229 -14.51 1.40 -0.57
CA SER A 229 -13.08 1.30 -0.31
C SER A 229 -12.77 0.04 0.47
N ILE A 230 -11.68 -0.67 0.10
CA ILE A 230 -11.01 -1.60 0.98
C ILE A 230 -9.98 -0.81 1.80
N VAL A 231 -10.07 -0.93 3.11
CA VAL A 231 -9.12 -0.37 4.07
C VAL A 231 -8.39 -1.52 4.73
N THR A 232 -7.06 -1.50 4.68
CA THR A 232 -6.25 -2.45 5.44
C THR A 232 -5.83 -1.85 6.78
N ILE A 233 -5.66 -2.71 7.80
CA ILE A 233 -5.38 -2.30 9.17
C ILE A 233 -4.29 -3.19 9.75
N ASN A 234 -3.29 -2.57 10.38
CA ASN A 234 -2.34 -3.28 11.23
C ASN A 234 -2.04 -2.43 12.48
N GLY A 235 -2.36 -2.98 13.67
CA GLY A 235 -2.30 -2.22 14.91
C GLY A 235 -3.20 -0.98 14.84
N ASP A 236 -2.61 0.18 15.04
CA ASP A 236 -3.29 1.48 15.01
C ASP A 236 -3.19 2.22 13.66
N HIS A 237 -2.60 1.57 12.65
CA HIS A 237 -2.42 2.12 11.30
C HIS A 237 -3.40 1.52 10.31
N ALA A 238 -4.16 2.39 9.64
CA ALA A 238 -5.06 2.03 8.55
C ALA A 238 -4.60 2.61 7.22
N VAL A 239 -4.85 1.91 6.12
CA VAL A 239 -4.50 2.33 4.75
C VAL A 239 -5.72 2.26 3.84
N TYR A 240 -6.03 3.35 3.17
CA TYR A 240 -7.07 3.46 2.14
C TYR A 240 -6.61 2.77 0.85
N TYR A 241 -6.65 1.42 0.84
CA TYR A 241 -5.91 0.57 -0.08
C TYR A 241 -6.51 0.53 -1.50
N TYR A 242 -7.80 0.27 -1.60
CA TYR A 242 -8.56 0.36 -2.85
C TYR A 242 -9.76 1.28 -2.68
N ALA A 243 -10.08 2.03 -3.71
CA ALA A 243 -11.26 2.88 -3.73
C ALA A 243 -11.80 3.04 -5.15
N CYS A 244 -13.10 3.02 -5.27
CA CYS A 244 -13.79 3.27 -6.54
C CYS A 244 -15.16 3.91 -6.31
N MET A 245 -15.71 4.49 -7.40
CA MET A 245 -17.04 5.08 -7.39
C MET A 245 -17.65 5.03 -8.78
N ARG A 246 -18.97 4.94 -8.85
CA ARG A 246 -19.72 5.06 -10.10
C ARG A 246 -19.54 6.46 -10.70
N THR A 247 -19.47 6.52 -12.03
CA THR A 247 -19.26 7.77 -12.78
C THR A 247 -20.41 8.77 -12.53
N GLU A 248 -21.62 8.27 -12.40
CA GLU A 248 -22.84 9.08 -12.24
C GLU A 248 -22.87 9.92 -10.95
N ILE A 249 -22.13 9.50 -9.90
CA ILE A 249 -22.16 10.17 -8.57
C ILE A 249 -21.00 11.16 -8.36
N MET A 250 -20.16 11.41 -9.36
CA MET A 250 -18.95 12.24 -9.20
C MET A 250 -19.19 13.64 -8.61
N ARG A 251 -20.40 14.21 -8.80
CA ARG A 251 -20.77 15.55 -8.31
C ARG A 251 -21.52 15.55 -6.99
N GLN A 252 -21.76 14.37 -6.38
CA GLN A 252 -22.62 14.23 -5.20
C GLN A 252 -21.84 14.17 -3.89
N HIS A 253 -20.54 14.45 -3.90
CA HIS A 253 -19.67 14.44 -2.71
C HIS A 253 -19.65 13.10 -1.93
N VAL A 254 -20.03 11.99 -2.56
CA VAL A 254 -20.09 10.68 -1.90
C VAL A 254 -18.74 10.24 -1.38
N PRO A 255 -17.60 10.35 -2.13
CA PRO A 255 -16.29 9.97 -1.59
C PRO A 255 -15.86 10.83 -0.37
N ASP A 256 -16.28 12.09 -0.30
CA ASP A 256 -16.00 12.94 0.87
C ASP A 256 -16.68 12.42 2.12
N LYS A 257 -17.95 12.03 2.00
CA LYS A 257 -18.73 11.43 3.08
C LYS A 257 -18.15 10.10 3.49
N LEU A 258 -17.83 9.23 2.51
CA LEU A 258 -17.30 7.90 2.76
C LEU A 258 -15.96 7.94 3.50
N ILE A 259 -14.99 8.76 3.06
CA ILE A 259 -13.71 8.91 3.77
C ILE A 259 -13.92 9.41 5.20
N TYR A 260 -14.81 10.37 5.42
CA TYR A 260 -15.08 10.87 6.78
C TYR A 260 -15.67 9.78 7.67
N VAL A 261 -16.64 9.00 7.16
CA VAL A 261 -17.22 7.85 7.89
C VAL A 261 -16.15 6.80 8.20
N ILE A 262 -15.26 6.53 7.26
CA ILE A 262 -14.10 5.64 7.49
C ILE A 262 -13.23 6.17 8.63
N CYS A 263 -12.88 7.46 8.60
CA CYS A 263 -12.07 8.07 9.65
C CYS A 263 -12.71 7.94 11.04
N CYS A 264 -14.01 8.23 11.15
CA CYS A 264 -14.75 8.13 12.40
C CYS A 264 -14.79 6.68 12.90
N ALA A 265 -15.20 5.74 12.06
CA ALA A 265 -15.32 4.33 12.43
C ALA A 265 -13.97 3.70 12.86
N LEU A 266 -12.88 4.06 12.18
CA LEU A 266 -11.54 3.56 12.52
C LEU A 266 -11.00 4.22 13.80
N GLY A 267 -11.24 5.54 13.97
CA GLY A 267 -10.85 6.25 15.19
C GLY A 267 -11.55 5.71 16.44
N GLU A 268 -12.85 5.38 16.37
CA GLU A 268 -13.60 4.71 17.42
C GLU A 268 -13.03 3.32 17.78
N GLN A 269 -12.39 2.65 16.82
CA GLN A 269 -11.76 1.34 17.00
C GLN A 269 -10.30 1.43 17.47
N GLY A 270 -9.78 2.64 17.70
CA GLY A 270 -8.43 2.87 18.23
C GLY A 270 -7.35 3.05 17.15
N CYS A 271 -7.70 3.14 15.87
CA CYS A 271 -6.73 3.56 14.88
C CYS A 271 -6.35 5.03 15.10
N THR A 272 -5.06 5.32 14.98
CA THR A 272 -4.52 6.69 15.15
C THR A 272 -4.31 7.40 13.83
N VAL A 273 -4.14 6.67 12.74
CA VAL A 273 -3.85 7.23 11.42
C VAL A 273 -4.53 6.45 10.30
N LEU A 274 -5.00 7.19 9.27
CA LEU A 274 -5.40 6.65 7.98
C LEU A 274 -4.46 7.19 6.90
N ASP A 275 -3.71 6.30 6.26
CA ASP A 275 -2.90 6.61 5.08
C ASP A 275 -3.79 6.60 3.84
N LEU A 276 -3.90 7.73 3.15
CA LEU A 276 -4.64 7.85 1.90
C LEU A 276 -3.83 7.38 0.68
N MET A 277 -2.63 6.82 0.89
CA MET A 277 -1.68 6.39 -0.14
C MET A 277 -1.18 7.53 -1.04
N GLY A 278 -0.30 7.19 -1.95
CA GLY A 278 0.48 8.08 -2.79
C GLY A 278 -0.26 9.25 -3.42
N ILE A 279 0.44 10.37 -3.44
CA ILE A 279 0.11 11.58 -4.20
C ILE A 279 1.18 11.86 -5.24
N GLY A 280 0.87 12.73 -6.19
CA GLY A 280 1.76 13.05 -7.30
C GLY A 280 2.66 14.23 -7.01
N ASN A 281 3.92 14.08 -7.41
CA ASN A 281 4.94 15.11 -7.45
C ASN A 281 5.82 14.92 -8.70
N ASP A 282 7.04 15.44 -8.72
CA ASP A 282 7.94 15.25 -9.87
C ASP A 282 8.49 13.81 -9.97
N PHE A 283 8.53 13.07 -8.86
CA PHE A 283 8.89 11.64 -8.85
C PHE A 283 7.73 10.76 -9.37
N ALA A 284 6.49 11.08 -9.01
CA ALA A 284 5.27 10.33 -9.39
C ALA A 284 4.24 11.22 -10.14
N PRO A 285 4.57 11.76 -11.32
CA PRO A 285 3.74 12.78 -12.00
C PRO A 285 2.36 12.27 -12.42
N SER A 286 2.19 10.97 -12.67
CA SER A 286 0.91 10.36 -13.03
C SER A 286 -0.13 10.40 -11.90
N LEU A 287 0.29 10.59 -10.65
CA LEU A 287 -0.61 10.68 -9.49
C LEU A 287 -1.06 12.11 -9.19
N LYS A 288 -0.58 13.14 -9.93
CA LYS A 288 -0.91 14.55 -9.67
C LYS A 288 -2.42 14.86 -9.71
N SER A 289 -3.19 14.10 -10.49
CA SER A 289 -4.65 14.23 -10.53
C SER A 289 -5.34 13.92 -9.20
N LEU A 290 -4.73 13.09 -8.35
CA LEU A 290 -5.27 12.71 -7.05
C LEU A 290 -5.01 13.74 -5.94
N ASN A 291 -4.06 14.65 -6.15
CA ASN A 291 -3.64 15.61 -5.12
C ASN A 291 -4.79 16.48 -4.61
N GLY A 292 -5.61 17.01 -5.53
CA GLY A 292 -6.73 17.87 -5.19
C GLY A 292 -7.79 17.20 -4.30
N PHE A 293 -7.92 15.88 -4.41
CA PHE A 293 -8.80 15.08 -3.58
C PHE A 293 -8.16 14.72 -2.24
N LYS A 294 -6.98 14.06 -2.26
CA LYS A 294 -6.36 13.50 -1.05
C LYS A 294 -5.86 14.59 -0.08
N THR A 295 -5.18 15.61 -0.59
CA THR A 295 -4.56 16.63 0.28
C THR A 295 -5.53 17.54 1.00
N LYS A 296 -6.83 17.50 0.71
CA LYS A 296 -7.83 18.28 1.44
C LYS A 296 -8.18 17.72 2.82
N PHE A 297 -7.88 16.41 3.04
CA PHE A 297 -8.17 15.72 4.29
C PHE A 297 -7.08 15.89 5.37
N SER A 298 -5.92 16.43 5.01
CA SER A 298 -4.83 16.73 5.95
C SER A 298 -4.03 17.95 5.54
N GLU A 299 -3.49 18.66 6.52
CA GLU A 299 -2.53 19.76 6.30
C GLU A 299 -1.12 19.22 6.00
N SER A 300 -0.80 18.00 6.47
CA SER A 300 0.54 17.42 6.39
C SER A 300 0.66 16.42 5.25
N ILE A 301 1.76 16.52 4.50
CA ILE A 301 2.21 15.53 3.53
C ILE A 301 3.42 14.84 4.13
N ALA A 302 3.39 13.51 4.18
CA ALA A 302 4.50 12.70 4.68
C ALA A 302 5.41 12.24 3.54
N GLN A 303 6.72 12.37 3.74
CA GLN A 303 7.72 11.73 2.89
C GLN A 303 7.87 10.27 3.32
N ILE A 304 7.91 9.35 2.37
CA ILE A 304 8.10 7.92 2.59
C ILE A 304 9.16 7.37 1.64
N SER A 305 9.70 6.20 1.95
CA SER A 305 10.54 5.43 1.01
C SER A 305 9.73 5.00 -0.22
N ALA A 306 10.38 4.80 -1.34
CA ALA A 306 9.71 4.42 -2.58
C ALA A 306 10.33 3.19 -3.24
N GLY A 307 9.51 2.42 -3.93
CA GLY A 307 9.91 1.21 -4.62
C GLY A 307 11.02 1.41 -5.64
N ARG A 308 12.09 0.63 -5.51
CA ARG A 308 13.26 0.61 -6.41
C ARG A 308 13.68 -0.82 -6.71
N ASP A 309 14.22 -1.03 -7.90
CA ASP A 309 14.78 -2.31 -8.30
C ASP A 309 16.29 -2.34 -8.07
N ILE A 310 16.78 -3.41 -7.45
CA ILE A 310 18.19 -3.64 -7.15
C ILE A 310 18.62 -4.97 -7.78
N PRO A 311 19.45 -4.95 -8.84
CA PRO A 311 19.85 -6.16 -9.54
C PRO A 311 20.68 -7.11 -8.69
N VAL A 312 20.24 -8.36 -8.54
CA VAL A 312 21.04 -9.49 -8.04
C VAL A 312 21.85 -10.09 -9.19
N LYS A 313 21.21 -10.27 -10.38
CA LYS A 313 21.85 -10.70 -11.63
C LYS A 313 21.95 -9.53 -12.61
N LYS A 314 23.02 -8.76 -12.53
CA LYS A 314 23.18 -7.48 -13.28
C LYS A 314 23.00 -7.64 -14.79
N ALA A 315 23.56 -8.69 -15.41
CA ALA A 315 23.47 -8.91 -16.85
C ALA A 315 22.03 -9.21 -17.29
N PHE A 316 21.35 -10.10 -16.57
CA PHE A 316 19.96 -10.46 -16.86
C PHE A 316 19.03 -9.25 -16.67
N TYR A 317 19.19 -8.47 -15.60
CA TYR A 317 18.39 -7.27 -15.36
C TYR A 317 18.55 -6.22 -16.46
N ARG A 318 19.78 -6.04 -16.98
CA ARG A 318 20.03 -5.15 -18.14
C ARG A 318 19.26 -5.61 -19.39
N SER A 319 19.22 -6.92 -19.63
CA SER A 319 18.43 -7.49 -20.76
C SER A 319 16.93 -7.23 -20.58
N LEU A 320 16.37 -7.36 -19.37
CA LEU A 320 14.98 -7.04 -19.08
C LEU A 320 14.66 -5.57 -19.35
N THR A 321 15.50 -4.65 -18.90
CA THR A 321 15.29 -3.22 -19.11
C THR A 321 15.36 -2.83 -20.60
N LEU A 322 16.26 -3.47 -21.35
CA LEU A 322 16.36 -3.26 -22.79
C LEU A 322 15.09 -3.75 -23.51
N LEU A 323 14.63 -4.97 -23.22
CA LEU A 323 13.42 -5.54 -23.80
C LEU A 323 12.17 -4.67 -23.52
N GLN A 324 12.04 -4.15 -22.30
CA GLN A 324 10.94 -3.27 -21.93
C GLN A 324 11.02 -1.91 -22.66
N SER A 325 12.20 -1.36 -22.84
CA SER A 325 12.40 -0.11 -23.59
C SER A 325 12.00 -0.28 -25.06
N LEU A 326 12.30 -1.42 -25.66
CA LEU A 326 11.90 -1.76 -27.02
C LEU A 326 10.36 -1.93 -27.14
N ARG A 327 9.74 -2.65 -26.20
CA ARG A 327 8.26 -2.79 -26.18
C ARG A 327 7.53 -1.45 -26.04
N ARG A 328 8.05 -0.51 -25.24
CA ARG A 328 7.48 0.85 -25.11
C ARG A 328 7.59 1.65 -26.41
N LYS A 329 8.67 1.48 -27.17
CA LYS A 329 8.85 2.14 -28.47
C LYS A 329 7.91 1.59 -29.55
N LEU A 330 7.61 0.29 -29.50
CA LEU A 330 6.70 -0.37 -30.45
C LEU A 330 5.21 -0.12 -30.16
N ARG A 331 4.85 0.35 -28.96
CA ARG A 331 3.47 0.69 -28.56
C ARG A 331 3.12 2.18 -28.72
N LYS A 332 4.10 3.01 -29.08
CA LYS A 332 3.92 4.42 -29.48
C LYS A 332 3.88 4.53 -31.00
#